data_7cd9ab093f5396dde83d72e300121ea5
#
_entry.id   7cd9ab093f5396dde83d72e300121ea5
#
_cell.length_a   1.000
_cell.length_b   1.000
_cell.length_c   1.000
_cell.angle_alpha   90.00
_cell.angle_beta   90.00
_cell.angle_gamma   90.00
#
_symmetry.space_group_name_H-M   'P 1'
#
loop_
_entity.id
_entity.type
_entity.pdbx_description
1 polymer ?
#
loop_
_entity_poly.entity_id
_entity_poly.type
_entity_poly.pdbx_seq_one_letter_code
_entity_poly.pdbx_strand_id
1 'polypeptide(L)'
;MKDGLLPFVTEDDYSQAVTLMKKLLVELITRGHDYKGVLYPTFFKTVNGLKIVEVNARGGDPELINVVDLMEDDVDFGEVLQLIALGKLAEDSISYKKLASAIVYLVSPDYSYEKGPAYEFEMDTDVIKRLECNVRFAASERISGNRFRTVGSSRTVGISALADTPWLARAKILDAIKAGFKQPLKLEFRSQIAEEEYIKSLVP
;
A
#
# COMPACT_ATOMS: atom_id res chain seq x y z
N MET A 1 -3.91 8.51 -12.98
CA MET A 1 -3.21 7.44 -13.74
C MET A 1 -3.92 7.27 -15.08
N LYS A 2 -3.20 7.08 -16.17
CA LYS A 2 -3.83 6.75 -17.45
C LYS A 2 -4.11 5.25 -17.45
N ASP A 3 -5.36 4.88 -17.69
CA ASP A 3 -5.81 3.49 -17.83
C ASP A 3 -5.48 2.55 -16.64
N GLY A 4 -5.37 3.10 -15.43
CA GLY A 4 -5.12 2.33 -14.21
C GLY A 4 -3.65 1.97 -13.96
N LEU A 5 -2.74 2.27 -14.87
CA LEU A 5 -1.31 1.96 -14.73
C LEU A 5 -0.52 3.11 -14.06
N LEU A 6 0.50 2.76 -13.32
CA LEU A 6 1.49 3.72 -12.83
C LEU A 6 2.24 4.34 -14.03
N PRO A 7 2.68 5.61 -13.95
CA PRO A 7 3.27 6.32 -15.09
C PRO A 7 4.49 5.64 -15.75
N PHE A 8 5.21 4.82 -15.00
CA PHE A 8 6.40 4.09 -15.47
C PHE A 8 6.13 2.63 -15.88
N VAL A 9 4.85 2.18 -15.81
CA VAL A 9 4.42 0.83 -16.22
C VAL A 9 3.71 0.94 -17.55
N THR A 10 4.14 0.15 -18.53
CA THR A 10 3.51 0.05 -19.85
C THR A 10 2.47 -1.07 -19.89
N GLU A 11 1.57 -1.06 -20.88
CA GLU A 11 0.63 -2.15 -21.14
C GLU A 11 1.36 -3.47 -21.39
N ASP A 12 2.53 -3.42 -22.04
CA ASP A 12 3.36 -4.61 -22.27
C ASP A 12 3.92 -5.17 -20.96
N ASP A 13 4.42 -4.31 -20.06
CA ASP A 13 4.85 -4.72 -18.72
C ASP A 13 3.70 -5.40 -17.96
N TYR A 14 2.51 -4.82 -18.01
CA TYR A 14 1.32 -5.39 -17.36
C TYR A 14 0.96 -6.76 -17.95
N SER A 15 0.92 -6.87 -19.27
CA SER A 15 0.62 -8.13 -19.98
C SER A 15 1.65 -9.23 -19.68
N GLN A 16 2.94 -8.86 -19.59
CA GLN A 16 4.00 -9.78 -19.19
C GLN A 16 3.79 -10.25 -17.74
N ALA A 17 3.49 -9.33 -16.80
CA ALA A 17 3.24 -9.66 -15.39
C ALA A 17 2.07 -10.65 -15.27
N VAL A 18 0.94 -10.38 -15.91
CA VAL A 18 -0.24 -11.26 -15.92
C VAL A 18 0.12 -12.64 -16.49
N THR A 19 0.88 -12.67 -17.59
CA THR A 19 1.30 -13.94 -18.25
C THR A 19 2.18 -14.76 -17.30
N LEU A 20 3.13 -14.14 -16.59
CA LEU A 20 4.00 -14.82 -15.63
C LEU A 20 3.20 -15.40 -14.47
N MET A 21 2.23 -14.65 -13.94
CA MET A 21 1.38 -15.11 -12.84
C MET A 21 0.43 -16.22 -13.28
N LYS A 22 -0.15 -16.15 -14.48
CA LYS A 22 -0.96 -17.25 -15.03
C LYS A 22 -0.14 -18.54 -15.20
N LYS A 23 1.11 -18.45 -15.67
CA LYS A 23 2.02 -19.62 -15.74
C LYS A 23 2.29 -20.23 -14.38
N LEU A 24 2.53 -19.40 -13.35
CA LEU A 24 2.72 -19.86 -11.97
C LEU A 24 1.50 -20.62 -11.46
N LEU A 25 0.28 -20.09 -11.66
CA LEU A 25 -0.96 -20.74 -11.23
C LEU A 25 -1.19 -22.08 -11.95
N VAL A 26 -0.93 -22.14 -13.26
CA VAL A 26 -1.01 -23.40 -14.02
C VAL A 26 -0.02 -24.43 -13.47
N GLU A 27 1.21 -24.05 -13.15
CA GLU A 27 2.20 -24.95 -12.58
C GLU A 27 1.79 -25.46 -11.19
N LEU A 28 1.21 -24.60 -10.34
CA LEU A 28 0.67 -25.01 -9.03
C LEU A 28 -0.45 -26.06 -9.20
N ILE A 29 -1.40 -25.83 -10.10
CA ILE A 29 -2.48 -26.78 -10.39
C ILE A 29 -1.91 -28.10 -10.91
N THR A 30 -0.94 -28.06 -11.84
CA THR A 30 -0.30 -29.24 -12.42
C THR A 30 0.39 -30.10 -11.34
N ARG A 31 0.91 -29.46 -10.29
CA ARG A 31 1.51 -30.13 -9.11
C ARG A 31 0.49 -30.57 -8.05
N GLY A 32 -0.79 -30.41 -8.31
CA GLY A 32 -1.88 -30.83 -7.40
C GLY A 32 -2.20 -29.79 -6.31
N HIS A 33 -1.78 -28.54 -6.47
CA HIS A 33 -2.09 -27.47 -5.54
C HIS A 33 -3.21 -26.59 -6.09
N ASP A 34 -4.41 -26.70 -5.52
CA ASP A 34 -5.54 -25.80 -5.82
C ASP A 34 -5.43 -24.53 -4.97
N TYR A 35 -4.72 -23.52 -5.50
CA TYR A 35 -4.50 -22.27 -4.80
C TYR A 35 -5.71 -21.33 -4.94
N LYS A 36 -6.30 -20.94 -3.80
CA LYS A 36 -7.35 -19.93 -3.68
C LYS A 36 -6.93 -18.86 -2.69
N GLY A 37 -6.50 -17.72 -3.20
CA GLY A 37 -5.96 -16.66 -2.36
C GLY A 37 -5.44 -15.48 -3.17
N VAL A 38 -4.88 -14.49 -2.47
CA VAL A 38 -4.22 -13.35 -3.08
C VAL A 38 -2.74 -13.66 -3.27
N LEU A 39 -2.23 -13.42 -4.47
CA LEU A 39 -0.79 -13.45 -4.77
C LEU A 39 -0.30 -12.02 -5.03
N TYR A 40 0.77 -11.65 -4.35
CA TYR A 40 1.45 -10.38 -4.56
C TYR A 40 2.86 -10.61 -5.10
N PRO A 41 3.07 -10.46 -6.43
CA PRO A 41 4.40 -10.57 -7.03
C PRO A 41 5.16 -9.25 -6.96
N THR A 42 6.47 -9.32 -6.76
CA THR A 42 7.40 -8.20 -6.95
C THR A 42 8.21 -8.45 -8.21
N PHE A 43 8.29 -7.46 -9.10
CA PHE A 43 9.02 -7.55 -10.36
C PHE A 43 10.17 -6.55 -10.43
N PHE A 44 11.25 -6.95 -11.09
CA PHE A 44 12.21 -6.02 -11.67
C PHE A 44 11.92 -5.87 -13.17
N LYS A 45 11.88 -4.62 -13.64
CA LYS A 45 11.90 -4.30 -15.07
C LYS A 45 13.38 -4.28 -15.52
N THR A 46 13.71 -5.14 -16.46
CA THR A 46 15.06 -5.30 -17.00
C THR A 46 15.06 -5.09 -18.52
N VAL A 47 16.22 -4.96 -19.13
CA VAL A 47 16.37 -4.90 -20.59
C VAL A 47 15.84 -6.16 -21.31
N ASN A 48 15.69 -7.27 -20.58
CA ASN A 48 15.16 -8.54 -21.09
C ASN A 48 13.73 -8.82 -20.56
N GLY A 49 12.93 -7.77 -20.31
CA GLY A 49 11.57 -7.85 -19.79
C GLY A 49 11.50 -8.00 -18.27
N LEU A 50 10.31 -8.33 -17.77
CA LEU A 50 10.05 -8.47 -16.34
C LEU A 50 10.68 -9.74 -15.77
N LYS A 51 11.24 -9.62 -14.56
CA LYS A 51 11.75 -10.73 -13.76
C LYS A 51 11.07 -10.74 -12.40
N ILE A 52 10.53 -11.90 -12.00
CA ILE A 52 9.96 -12.08 -10.67
C ILE A 52 11.09 -12.07 -9.65
N VAL A 53 10.96 -11.23 -8.62
CA VAL A 53 11.86 -11.19 -7.47
C VAL A 53 11.36 -12.15 -6.40
N GLU A 54 10.08 -11.99 -6.04
CA GLU A 54 9.39 -12.84 -5.08
C GLU A 54 7.89 -12.87 -5.36
N VAL A 55 7.22 -13.89 -4.81
CA VAL A 55 5.76 -13.98 -4.81
C VAL A 55 5.30 -14.23 -3.37
N ASN A 56 4.51 -13.32 -2.84
CA ASN A 56 3.90 -13.47 -1.53
C ASN A 56 2.49 -14.06 -1.66
N ALA A 57 2.18 -15.09 -0.87
CA ALA A 57 0.85 -15.71 -0.81
C ALA A 57 -0.12 -14.91 0.08
N ARG A 58 -0.12 -13.61 -0.08
CA ARG A 58 -0.94 -12.61 0.61
C ARG A 58 -0.94 -11.31 -0.18
N GLY A 59 -1.77 -10.35 0.25
CA GLY A 59 -1.66 -8.99 -0.27
C GLY A 59 -0.33 -8.33 0.09
N GLY A 60 0.09 -7.37 -0.71
CA GLY A 60 1.26 -6.55 -0.41
C GLY A 60 1.07 -5.75 0.88
N ASP A 61 2.14 -5.51 1.60
CA ASP A 61 2.15 -4.63 2.77
C ASP A 61 3.22 -3.54 2.55
N PRO A 62 2.83 -2.31 2.23
CA PRO A 62 1.49 -1.70 2.39
C PRO A 62 0.58 -1.70 1.14
N GLU A 63 0.95 -2.29 0.02
CA GLU A 63 0.29 -2.10 -1.28
C GLU A 63 -1.19 -2.48 -1.29
N LEU A 64 -1.59 -3.51 -0.50
CA LEU A 64 -3.00 -3.90 -0.41
C LEU A 64 -3.87 -2.77 0.14
N ILE A 65 -3.35 -1.90 1.02
CA ILE A 65 -4.07 -0.75 1.54
C ILE A 65 -4.45 0.21 0.41
N ASN A 66 -3.50 0.48 -0.51
CA ASN A 66 -3.79 1.31 -1.68
C ASN A 66 -4.85 0.70 -2.59
N VAL A 67 -4.82 -0.63 -2.78
CA VAL A 67 -5.82 -1.36 -3.57
C VAL A 67 -7.22 -1.24 -2.94
N VAL A 68 -7.32 -1.47 -1.63
CA VAL A 68 -8.59 -1.37 -0.89
C VAL A 68 -9.12 0.07 -0.85
N ASP A 69 -8.25 1.07 -0.65
CA ASP A 69 -8.65 2.48 -0.66
C ASP A 69 -9.19 2.93 -2.03
N LEU A 70 -8.76 2.28 -3.11
CA LEU A 70 -9.21 2.57 -4.47
C LEU A 70 -10.51 1.83 -4.85
N MET A 71 -10.95 0.82 -4.11
CA MET A 71 -12.23 0.17 -4.38
C MET A 71 -13.38 1.18 -4.30
N GLU A 72 -14.41 1.03 -5.13
CA GLU A 72 -15.62 1.83 -5.01
C GLU A 72 -16.33 1.57 -3.68
N ASP A 73 -17.12 2.54 -3.21
CA ASP A 73 -17.69 2.51 -1.86
C ASP A 73 -18.75 1.40 -1.66
N ASP A 74 -19.28 0.84 -2.74
CA ASP A 74 -20.21 -0.29 -2.75
C ASP A 74 -19.52 -1.66 -2.77
N VAL A 75 -18.19 -1.71 -2.87
CA VAL A 75 -17.42 -2.96 -2.84
C VAL A 75 -17.08 -3.35 -1.40
N ASP A 76 -17.66 -4.44 -0.93
CA ASP A 76 -17.28 -5.04 0.35
C ASP A 76 -16.03 -5.95 0.20
N PHE A 77 -14.91 -5.49 0.74
CA PHE A 77 -13.66 -6.25 0.69
C PHE A 77 -13.75 -7.61 1.42
N GLY A 78 -14.59 -7.72 2.46
CA GLY A 78 -14.84 -9.00 3.14
C GLY A 78 -15.54 -10.01 2.21
N GLU A 79 -16.52 -9.55 1.42
CA GLU A 79 -17.18 -10.36 0.40
C GLU A 79 -16.19 -10.78 -0.70
N VAL A 80 -15.33 -9.87 -1.15
CA VAL A 80 -14.26 -10.19 -2.12
C VAL A 80 -13.38 -11.32 -1.60
N LEU A 81 -12.93 -11.25 -0.35
CA LEU A 81 -12.10 -12.31 0.25
C LEU A 81 -12.87 -13.65 0.35
N GLN A 82 -14.15 -13.61 0.67
CA GLN A 82 -14.99 -14.81 0.70
C GLN A 82 -15.12 -15.43 -0.69
N LEU A 83 -15.37 -14.63 -1.73
CA LEU A 83 -15.46 -15.09 -3.12
C LEU A 83 -14.14 -15.69 -3.60
N ILE A 84 -12.99 -15.10 -3.23
CA ILE A 84 -11.65 -15.66 -3.50
C ILE A 84 -11.51 -17.03 -2.84
N ALA A 85 -11.82 -17.15 -1.55
CA ALA A 85 -11.69 -18.42 -0.80
C ALA A 85 -12.57 -19.54 -1.39
N LEU A 86 -13.74 -19.18 -1.90
CA LEU A 86 -14.65 -20.10 -2.58
C LEU A 86 -14.27 -20.39 -4.04
N GLY A 87 -13.30 -19.68 -4.61
CA GLY A 87 -12.96 -19.76 -6.05
C GLY A 87 -14.09 -19.26 -6.96
N LYS A 88 -14.89 -18.29 -6.48
CA LYS A 88 -16.06 -17.75 -7.17
C LYS A 88 -15.91 -16.28 -7.58
N LEU A 89 -14.78 -15.65 -7.30
CA LEU A 89 -14.55 -14.27 -7.74
C LEU A 89 -14.48 -14.26 -9.27
N ALA A 90 -15.40 -13.51 -9.86
CA ALA A 90 -15.41 -13.34 -11.33
C ALA A 90 -14.38 -12.29 -11.75
N GLU A 91 -13.86 -12.43 -12.97
CA GLU A 91 -13.03 -11.42 -13.62
C GLU A 91 -13.87 -10.13 -13.74
N ASP A 92 -13.25 -8.98 -13.53
CA ASP A 92 -13.87 -7.64 -13.60
C ASP A 92 -15.03 -7.40 -12.60
N SER A 93 -15.19 -8.23 -11.58
CA SER A 93 -16.25 -8.05 -10.57
C SER A 93 -15.94 -6.98 -9.52
N ILE A 94 -14.73 -6.44 -9.48
CA ILE A 94 -14.31 -5.40 -8.54
C ILE A 94 -14.18 -4.07 -9.29
N SER A 95 -14.98 -3.08 -8.90
CA SER A 95 -14.88 -1.72 -9.42
C SER A 95 -13.92 -0.86 -8.61
N TYR A 96 -13.22 0.05 -9.29
CA TYR A 96 -12.23 0.92 -8.69
C TYR A 96 -12.45 2.39 -9.06
N LYS A 97 -12.20 3.27 -8.09
CA LYS A 97 -12.18 4.72 -8.27
C LYS A 97 -11.10 5.11 -9.28
N LYS A 98 -11.41 6.05 -10.15
CA LYS A 98 -10.45 6.62 -11.13
C LYS A 98 -9.54 7.65 -10.48
N LEU A 99 -8.91 7.27 -9.37
CA LEU A 99 -8.01 8.07 -8.56
C LEU A 99 -6.65 7.39 -8.44
N ALA A 100 -5.71 8.07 -7.83
CA ALA A 100 -4.46 7.51 -7.35
C ALA A 100 -4.50 7.42 -5.82
N SER A 101 -3.85 6.39 -5.28
CA SER A 101 -3.65 6.20 -3.85
C SER A 101 -2.17 6.31 -3.51
N ALA A 102 -1.86 6.87 -2.35
CA ALA A 102 -0.55 6.82 -1.74
C ALA A 102 -0.68 6.49 -0.25
N ILE A 103 0.35 5.84 0.29
CA ILE A 103 0.47 5.58 1.73
C ILE A 103 1.91 5.86 2.17
N VAL A 104 2.06 6.53 3.31
CA VAL A 104 3.35 6.77 3.96
C VAL A 104 3.28 6.21 5.37
N TYR A 105 4.20 5.31 5.72
CA TYR A 105 4.35 4.81 7.08
C TYR A 105 5.33 5.66 7.88
N LEU A 106 4.89 6.03 9.09
CA LEU A 106 5.75 6.55 10.13
C LEU A 106 6.30 5.36 10.93
N VAL A 107 7.57 5.42 11.27
CA VAL A 107 8.32 4.35 11.94
C VAL A 107 9.13 4.92 13.10
N SER A 108 9.52 4.07 14.05
CA SER A 108 10.49 4.48 15.05
C SER A 108 11.86 4.73 14.43
N PRO A 109 12.74 5.55 15.04
CA PRO A 109 14.11 5.73 14.58
C PRO A 109 14.93 4.42 14.51
N ASP A 110 14.53 3.42 15.30
CA ASP A 110 15.16 2.09 15.31
C ASP A 110 14.50 1.09 14.34
N TYR A 111 13.71 1.61 13.36
CA TYR A 111 13.01 0.75 12.42
C TYR A 111 13.94 -0.21 11.68
N SER A 112 13.56 -1.50 11.70
CA SER A 112 14.20 -2.60 11.00
C SER A 112 15.56 -3.08 11.55
N TYR A 113 16.16 -2.44 12.55
CA TYR A 113 17.50 -2.83 13.00
C TYR A 113 17.52 -3.54 14.35
N GLU A 114 16.89 -3.01 15.38
CA GLU A 114 16.88 -3.58 16.73
C GLU A 114 15.59 -3.29 17.49
N LYS A 115 15.37 -3.97 18.64
CA LYS A 115 14.36 -3.59 19.60
C LYS A 115 14.80 -2.32 20.34
N GLY A 116 14.46 -1.17 19.77
CA GLY A 116 14.61 0.11 20.45
C GLY A 116 13.59 0.32 21.57
N PRO A 117 13.73 1.43 22.34
CA PRO A 117 12.75 1.83 23.32
C PRO A 117 11.40 2.15 22.67
N ALA A 118 10.32 2.09 23.46
CA ALA A 118 9.04 2.58 22.98
C ALA A 118 9.06 4.11 22.87
N TYR A 119 8.67 4.65 21.72
CA TYR A 119 8.58 6.09 21.46
C TYR A 119 7.13 6.55 21.63
N GLU A 120 6.91 7.49 22.53
CA GLU A 120 5.60 8.14 22.68
C GLU A 120 5.46 9.27 21.66
N PHE A 121 4.26 9.36 21.06
CA PHE A 121 3.88 10.43 20.15
C PHE A 121 2.41 10.82 20.37
N GLU A 122 2.09 12.04 19.99
CA GLU A 122 0.71 12.53 20.00
C GLU A 122 0.22 12.72 18.57
N MET A 123 -0.99 12.22 18.29
CA MET A 123 -1.61 12.28 16.98
C MET A 123 -3.11 12.55 17.09
N ASP A 124 -3.56 13.61 16.43
CA ASP A 124 -4.97 13.95 16.31
C ASP A 124 -5.57 13.33 15.03
N THR A 125 -6.28 12.22 15.21
CA THR A 125 -6.92 11.49 14.10
C THR A 125 -8.03 12.29 13.43
N ASP A 126 -8.68 13.22 14.14
CA ASP A 126 -9.77 14.03 13.58
C ASP A 126 -9.21 15.13 12.66
N VAL A 127 -8.05 15.70 13.01
CA VAL A 127 -7.32 16.61 12.10
C VAL A 127 -6.94 15.89 10.82
N ILE A 128 -6.36 14.68 10.92
CA ILE A 128 -5.95 13.88 9.76
C ILE A 128 -7.16 13.56 8.87
N LYS A 129 -8.27 13.16 9.48
CA LYS A 129 -9.52 12.84 8.75
C LYS A 129 -10.11 14.06 8.04
N ARG A 130 -10.08 15.26 8.66
CA ARG A 130 -10.53 16.51 8.02
C ARG A 130 -9.70 16.90 6.80
N LEU A 131 -8.45 16.43 6.71
CA LEU A 131 -7.58 16.58 5.54
C LEU A 131 -7.76 15.45 4.51
N GLU A 132 -8.87 14.72 4.62
CA GLU A 132 -9.21 13.60 3.72
C GLU A 132 -8.14 12.50 3.67
N CYS A 133 -7.49 12.26 4.79
CA CYS A 133 -6.52 11.19 4.95
C CYS A 133 -7.03 10.11 5.92
N ASN A 134 -6.62 8.88 5.69
CA ASN A 134 -6.92 7.74 6.56
C ASN A 134 -5.73 7.40 7.44
N VAL A 135 -6.01 7.01 8.69
CA VAL A 135 -5.01 6.50 9.62
C VAL A 135 -5.06 4.96 9.61
N ARG A 136 -3.91 4.34 9.43
CA ARG A 136 -3.73 2.87 9.44
C ARG A 136 -2.82 2.51 10.60
N PHE A 137 -3.40 2.09 11.72
CA PHE A 137 -2.64 1.63 12.87
C PHE A 137 -1.93 0.31 12.57
N ALA A 138 -0.65 0.22 12.95
CA ALA A 138 0.17 -0.97 12.82
C ALA A 138 0.82 -1.27 14.19
N ALA A 139 2.15 -1.34 14.31
CA ALA A 139 2.83 -1.61 15.57
C ALA A 139 2.81 -0.39 16.52
N SER A 140 1.60 -0.04 16.97
CA SER A 140 1.36 1.06 17.90
C SER A 140 0.20 0.75 18.83
N GLU A 141 0.22 1.32 20.01
CA GLU A 141 -0.89 1.24 20.95
C GLU A 141 -1.26 2.63 21.48
N ARG A 142 -2.53 2.82 21.79
CA ARG A 142 -3.05 4.04 22.39
C ARG A 142 -2.84 3.99 23.90
N ILE A 143 -2.20 5.01 24.44
CA ILE A 143 -2.01 5.18 25.90
C ILE A 143 -3.25 5.87 26.50
N SER A 144 -3.61 7.03 25.97
CA SER A 144 -4.79 7.79 26.42
C SER A 144 -5.08 8.94 25.44
N GLY A 145 -6.35 9.24 25.17
CA GLY A 145 -6.72 10.34 24.27
C GLY A 145 -5.97 10.26 22.93
N ASN A 146 -5.21 11.30 22.61
CA ASN A 146 -4.40 11.39 21.39
C ASN A 146 -2.94 10.94 21.59
N ARG A 147 -2.61 10.31 22.74
CA ARG A 147 -1.27 9.79 23.04
C ARG A 147 -1.17 8.33 22.69
N PHE A 148 -0.11 8.00 21.96
CA PHE A 148 0.22 6.68 21.46
C PHE A 148 1.68 6.35 21.76
N ARG A 149 2.05 5.07 21.64
CA ARG A 149 3.44 4.63 21.65
C ARG A 149 3.69 3.54 20.61
N THR A 150 4.95 3.45 20.17
CA THR A 150 5.39 2.37 19.29
C THR A 150 5.46 1.04 20.04
N VAL A 151 5.20 -0.06 19.33
CA VAL A 151 5.31 -1.42 19.84
C VAL A 151 6.34 -2.17 18.99
N GLY A 152 7.55 -2.35 19.53
CA GLY A 152 8.67 -2.92 18.78
C GLY A 152 9.23 -1.96 17.73
N SER A 153 9.97 -2.50 16.76
CA SER A 153 10.70 -1.76 15.72
C SER A 153 10.08 -1.94 14.32
N SER A 154 8.78 -2.20 14.23
CA SER A 154 8.07 -2.33 12.95
C SER A 154 7.41 -1.01 12.54
N ARG A 155 6.69 -1.02 11.39
CA ARG A 155 5.88 0.12 10.95
C ARG A 155 4.88 0.49 12.04
N THR A 156 4.80 1.78 12.37
CA THR A 156 4.05 2.26 13.55
C THR A 156 2.65 2.70 13.18
N VAL A 157 2.53 3.62 12.24
CA VAL A 157 1.25 4.15 11.75
C VAL A 157 1.39 4.58 10.30
N GLY A 158 0.45 4.18 9.45
CA GLY A 158 0.35 4.61 8.06
C GLY A 158 -0.65 5.74 7.90
N ILE A 159 -0.34 6.70 7.04
CA ILE A 159 -1.28 7.72 6.58
C ILE A 159 -1.47 7.50 5.09
N SER A 160 -2.72 7.27 4.66
CA SER A 160 -3.06 7.09 3.25
C SER A 160 -4.04 8.16 2.76
N ALA A 161 -3.97 8.49 1.47
CA ALA A 161 -4.86 9.43 0.83
C ALA A 161 -5.14 9.06 -0.62
N LEU A 162 -6.26 9.56 -1.14
CA LEU A 162 -6.66 9.50 -2.53
C LEU A 162 -6.60 10.89 -3.16
N ALA A 163 -6.17 10.96 -4.42
CA ALA A 163 -6.21 12.17 -5.25
C ALA A 163 -6.13 11.80 -6.75
N ASP A 164 -6.23 12.80 -7.62
CA ASP A 164 -6.12 12.59 -9.08
C ASP A 164 -4.74 12.04 -9.51
N THR A 165 -3.71 12.34 -8.73
CA THR A 165 -2.34 11.87 -9.00
C THR A 165 -1.65 11.38 -7.73
N PRO A 166 -0.64 10.49 -7.84
CA PRO A 166 0.11 10.01 -6.67
C PRO A 166 0.78 11.14 -5.87
N TRP A 167 1.31 12.16 -6.53
CA TRP A 167 1.98 13.29 -5.87
C TRP A 167 0.99 14.24 -5.18
N LEU A 168 -0.25 14.38 -5.67
CA LEU A 168 -1.30 15.11 -4.95
C LEU A 168 -1.77 14.33 -3.71
N ALA A 169 -1.91 13.00 -3.80
CA ALA A 169 -2.17 12.16 -2.63
C ALA A 169 -1.04 12.29 -1.59
N ARG A 170 0.23 12.27 -2.03
CA ARG A 170 1.39 12.53 -1.17
C ARG A 170 1.31 13.90 -0.49
N ALA A 171 0.98 14.97 -1.22
CA ALA A 171 0.87 16.30 -0.64
C ALA A 171 -0.14 16.34 0.53
N LYS A 172 -1.34 15.76 0.33
CA LYS A 172 -2.33 15.61 1.41
C LYS A 172 -1.74 14.87 2.62
N ILE A 173 -1.01 13.78 2.40
CA ILE A 173 -0.39 13.00 3.48
C ILE A 173 0.63 13.83 4.25
N LEU A 174 1.50 14.57 3.57
CA LEU A 174 2.51 15.40 4.22
C LEU A 174 1.87 16.52 5.05
N ASP A 175 0.81 17.15 4.54
CA ASP A 175 0.04 18.15 5.27
C ASP A 175 -0.65 17.53 6.49
N ALA A 176 -1.20 16.32 6.35
CA ALA A 176 -1.82 15.59 7.45
C ALA A 176 -0.79 15.20 8.53
N ILE A 177 0.40 14.77 8.16
CA ILE A 177 1.49 14.49 9.12
C ILE A 177 1.90 15.78 9.84
N LYS A 178 2.08 16.88 9.12
CA LYS A 178 2.47 18.17 9.71
C LYS A 178 1.43 18.72 10.67
N ALA A 179 0.14 18.62 10.33
CA ALA A 179 -0.96 19.20 11.12
C ALA A 179 -1.48 18.25 12.20
N GLY A 180 -1.50 16.94 11.95
CA GLY A 180 -2.10 15.94 12.83
C GLY A 180 -1.15 15.39 13.89
N PHE A 181 0.17 15.54 13.73
CA PHE A 181 1.13 15.08 14.73
C PHE A 181 1.74 16.23 15.49
N LYS A 182 1.88 16.07 16.81
CA LYS A 182 2.56 17.04 17.66
C LYS A 182 4.05 17.12 17.30
N GLN A 183 4.52 18.34 17.14
CA GLN A 183 5.91 18.63 16.82
C GLN A 183 6.75 18.89 18.10
N PRO A 184 8.06 18.58 18.12
CA PRO A 184 8.79 17.89 17.06
C PRO A 184 8.37 16.43 16.92
N LEU A 185 8.23 15.97 15.68
CA LEU A 185 7.87 14.58 15.39
C LEU A 185 9.03 13.64 15.79
N LYS A 186 8.73 12.65 16.63
CA LYS A 186 9.69 11.65 17.10
C LYS A 186 9.78 10.41 16.19
N LEU A 187 8.87 10.31 15.22
CA LEU A 187 8.84 9.23 14.25
C LEU A 187 9.47 9.70 12.94
N GLU A 188 10.05 8.76 12.21
CA GLU A 188 10.63 9.00 10.90
C GLU A 188 9.71 8.48 9.79
N PHE A 189 9.86 8.99 8.57
CA PHE A 189 9.15 8.51 7.40
C PHE A 189 9.89 8.85 6.11
N ARG A 190 9.60 8.10 5.06
CA ARG A 190 10.16 8.34 3.72
C ARG A 190 9.35 9.42 3.02
N SER A 191 9.86 10.64 3.00
CA SER A 191 9.19 11.78 2.35
C SER A 191 9.17 11.71 0.82
N GLN A 192 10.04 10.89 0.19
CA GLN A 192 10.14 10.76 -1.27
C GLN A 192 9.08 9.82 -1.87
N ILE A 193 8.31 9.07 -1.05
CA ILE A 193 7.24 8.21 -1.56
C ILE A 193 6.26 9.05 -2.37
N ALA A 194 5.97 8.61 -3.60
CA ALA A 194 5.12 9.30 -4.57
C ALA A 194 5.56 10.73 -4.94
N GLU A 195 6.86 11.03 -4.84
CA GLU A 195 7.43 12.30 -5.27
C GLU A 195 7.36 12.44 -6.80
N GLU A 196 6.85 13.58 -7.27
CA GLU A 196 6.53 13.80 -8.68
C GLU A 196 7.75 13.68 -9.60
N GLU A 197 8.84 14.36 -9.23
CA GLU A 197 10.08 14.36 -10.02
C GLU A 197 10.70 12.96 -10.09
N TYR A 198 10.68 12.23 -8.97
CA TYR A 198 11.16 10.85 -8.95
C TYR A 198 10.30 9.93 -9.85
N ILE A 199 8.96 10.01 -9.73
CA ILE A 199 8.07 9.20 -10.58
C ILE A 199 8.27 9.54 -12.06
N LYS A 200 8.38 10.83 -12.40
CA LYS A 200 8.61 11.26 -13.79
C LYS A 200 9.97 10.79 -14.34
N SER A 201 10.98 10.68 -13.49
CA SER A 201 12.30 10.17 -13.90
C SER A 201 12.31 8.67 -14.23
N LEU A 202 11.31 7.92 -13.78
CA LEU A 202 11.15 6.49 -14.08
C LEU A 202 10.40 6.23 -15.41
N VAL A 203 9.82 7.27 -16.01
CA VAL A 203 9.15 7.17 -17.32
C VAL A 203 10.23 7.17 -18.39
N PRO A 204 10.28 6.14 -19.27
CA PRO A 204 11.27 6.05 -20.34
C PRO A 204 11.11 7.13 -21.41
#